data_5c46dd9718f27db448797a97d721bea1
#
_entry.id   5c46dd9718f27db448797a97d721bea1
#
_cell.length_a   1.000
_cell.length_b   1.000
_cell.length_c   1.000
_cell.angle_alpha   90.00
_cell.angle_beta   90.00
_cell.angle_gamma   90.00
#
_symmetry.space_group_name_H-M   'P 1'
#
loop_
_entity.id
_entity.type
_entity.pdbx_description
1 polymer ?
#
loop_
_entity_poly.entity_id
_entity_poly.type
_entity_poly.pdbx_seq_one_letter_code
_entity_poly.pdbx_strand_id
1 'polypeptide(L)'
;LANVLPKIKTVKGCSFNCYPKTELVKCPDCISKAKLVSTYKSVPVVNLPLGATEDRIIGSLDIQKALRVGEKELEPGLLASANRGFLYVDEVNLLDDHLVDLLIDVSASGMNRIEREGLSIEHPAQFVLIGSGNPEEGELRPQLLDRFAFSVDVTTPVNLEERVKVVKLRQEFDD
;
A
#
# COMPACT_ATOMS: atom_id res chain seq x y z
N LEU A 1 -8.36 12.19 -3.74
CA LEU A 1 -9.13 11.00 -4.12
C LEU A 1 -9.69 10.28 -2.88
N ALA A 2 -8.87 9.91 -1.89
CA ALA A 2 -9.33 9.15 -0.72
C ALA A 2 -10.48 9.82 0.06
N ASN A 3 -10.50 11.14 0.14
CA ASN A 3 -11.55 11.88 0.85
C ASN A 3 -12.91 11.86 0.15
N VAL A 4 -12.95 11.50 -1.15
CA VAL A 4 -14.16 11.39 -1.96
C VAL A 4 -14.75 9.98 -1.89
N LEU A 5 -13.95 8.99 -1.46
CA LEU A 5 -14.37 7.60 -1.38
C LEU A 5 -15.21 7.32 -0.13
N PRO A 6 -16.18 6.40 -0.21
CA PRO A 6 -16.94 5.99 0.95
C PRO A 6 -16.04 5.32 1.98
N LYS A 7 -16.37 5.52 3.26
CA LYS A 7 -15.64 4.86 4.35
C LYS A 7 -15.75 3.34 4.24
N ILE A 8 -14.65 2.66 4.50
CA ILE A 8 -14.60 1.19 4.53
C ILE A 8 -14.92 0.65 5.93
N LYS A 9 -15.63 -0.47 5.96
CA LYS A 9 -15.92 -1.20 7.19
C LYS A 9 -14.73 -2.10 7.55
N THR A 10 -14.15 -1.92 8.74
CA THR A 10 -12.99 -2.67 9.22
C THR A 10 -13.23 -3.26 10.60
N VAL A 11 -12.38 -4.18 11.03
CA VAL A 11 -12.35 -4.68 12.41
C VAL A 11 -11.72 -3.60 13.30
N LYS A 12 -12.40 -3.25 14.40
CA LYS A 12 -11.90 -2.24 15.37
C LYS A 12 -10.57 -2.69 15.97
N GLY A 13 -9.56 -1.82 15.92
CA GLY A 13 -8.21 -2.10 16.45
C GLY A 13 -7.47 -3.19 15.67
N CYS A 14 -7.73 -3.34 14.37
CA CYS A 14 -6.95 -4.18 13.47
C CYS A 14 -6.03 -3.31 12.63
N SER A 15 -4.73 -3.56 12.68
CA SER A 15 -3.68 -2.86 11.92
C SER A 15 -3.71 -3.21 10.44
N PHE A 16 -4.28 -4.36 10.11
CA PHE A 16 -4.36 -4.90 8.74
C PHE A 16 -5.64 -4.53 8.00
N ASN A 17 -6.47 -3.63 8.52
CA ASN A 17 -7.72 -3.19 7.90
C ASN A 17 -8.69 -4.31 7.47
N CYS A 18 -8.69 -5.46 8.16
CA CYS A 18 -9.50 -6.62 7.81
C CYS A 18 -11.00 -6.31 7.78
N TYR A 19 -11.71 -6.97 6.86
CA TYR A 19 -13.15 -6.91 6.80
C TYR A 19 -13.79 -7.86 7.86
N PRO A 20 -14.76 -7.42 8.67
CA PRO A 20 -15.26 -8.19 9.80
C PRO A 20 -15.96 -9.51 9.46
N LYS A 21 -16.38 -9.69 8.20
CA LYS A 21 -17.11 -10.90 7.74
C LYS A 21 -16.24 -11.87 6.93
N THR A 22 -14.95 -11.57 6.72
CA THR A 22 -14.08 -12.45 5.94
C THR A 22 -13.67 -13.65 6.80
N GLU A 23 -14.08 -14.85 6.39
CA GLU A 23 -13.70 -16.10 7.03
C GLU A 23 -12.33 -16.62 6.58
N LEU A 24 -11.83 -16.12 5.45
CA LEU A 24 -10.78 -16.76 4.65
C LEU A 24 -9.36 -16.60 5.19
N VAL A 25 -9.00 -15.49 5.80
CA VAL A 25 -7.66 -15.34 6.41
C VAL A 25 -7.76 -14.35 7.56
N LYS A 26 -7.47 -14.82 8.75
CA LYS A 26 -7.39 -13.96 9.93
C LYS A 26 -5.95 -13.51 10.08
N CYS A 27 -5.71 -12.19 9.97
CA CYS A 27 -4.44 -11.61 10.35
C CYS A 27 -4.12 -11.82 11.83
N PRO A 28 -2.86 -11.64 12.27
CA PRO A 28 -2.47 -11.81 13.67
C PRO A 28 -3.39 -11.10 14.65
N ASP A 29 -3.77 -9.83 14.36
CA ASP A 29 -4.68 -9.05 15.25
C ASP A 29 -6.10 -9.61 15.35
N CYS A 30 -6.56 -10.34 14.35
CA CYS A 30 -7.93 -10.87 14.31
C CYS A 30 -8.04 -12.29 14.86
N ILE A 31 -6.98 -13.09 14.75
CA ILE A 31 -6.94 -14.48 15.27
C ILE A 31 -7.12 -14.50 16.78
N SER A 32 -6.54 -13.54 17.50
CA SER A 32 -6.59 -13.45 18.95
C SER A 32 -7.94 -12.95 19.50
N LYS A 33 -8.83 -12.42 18.64
CA LYS A 33 -10.08 -11.80 19.07
C LYS A 33 -11.24 -12.79 19.08
N ALA A 34 -11.86 -13.01 20.23
CA ALA A 34 -13.05 -13.86 20.37
C ALA A 34 -14.27 -13.31 19.60
N LYS A 35 -14.39 -11.98 19.45
CA LYS A 35 -15.45 -11.31 18.71
C LYS A 35 -14.90 -10.14 17.90
N LEU A 36 -15.22 -10.10 16.60
CA LEU A 36 -14.82 -9.03 15.71
C LEU A 36 -15.84 -7.88 15.74
N VAL A 37 -15.49 -6.79 16.42
CA VAL A 37 -16.30 -5.56 16.44
C VAL A 37 -15.95 -4.74 15.23
N SER A 38 -16.96 -4.24 14.49
CA SER A 38 -16.75 -3.44 13.29
C SER A 38 -16.68 -1.95 13.61
N THR A 39 -15.90 -1.23 12.79
CA THR A 39 -15.84 0.24 12.75
C THR A 39 -15.73 0.71 11.30
N TYR A 40 -15.93 2.01 11.06
CA TYR A 40 -15.72 2.62 9.75
C TYR A 40 -14.51 3.54 9.80
N LYS A 41 -13.66 3.47 8.80
CA LYS A 41 -12.54 4.39 8.60
C LYS A 41 -12.41 4.82 7.15
N SER A 42 -11.70 5.90 6.89
CA SER A 42 -11.38 6.36 5.53
C SER A 42 -10.54 5.30 4.82
N VAL A 43 -10.66 5.23 3.50
CA VAL A 43 -9.82 4.37 2.67
C VAL A 43 -8.36 4.78 2.87
N PRO A 44 -7.45 3.87 3.24
CA PRO A 44 -6.05 4.20 3.43
C PRO A 44 -5.40 4.56 2.08
N VAL A 45 -4.56 5.58 2.10
CA VAL A 45 -3.61 5.90 1.02
C VAL A 45 -2.24 5.88 1.63
N VAL A 46 -1.43 4.95 1.21
CA VAL A 46 -0.10 4.70 1.75
C VAL A 46 0.92 5.04 0.68
N ASN A 47 1.86 5.93 1.01
CA ASN A 47 2.97 6.25 0.12
C ASN A 47 4.12 5.28 0.39
N LEU A 48 4.67 4.71 -0.67
CA LEU A 48 5.88 3.91 -0.64
C LEU A 48 7.08 4.80 -0.99
N PRO A 49 7.97 5.13 -0.04
CA PRO A 49 9.19 5.86 -0.34
C PRO A 49 10.18 5.02 -1.14
N LEU A 50 10.89 5.60 -2.11
CA LEU A 50 11.91 4.91 -2.92
C LEU A 50 13.01 4.23 -2.07
N GLY A 51 13.41 4.84 -0.97
CA GLY A 51 14.39 4.28 -0.04
C GLY A 51 13.80 3.40 1.06
N ALA A 52 12.56 2.88 0.89
CA ALA A 52 12.00 1.96 1.86
C ALA A 52 12.73 0.62 1.84
N THR A 53 13.09 0.13 3.02
CA THR A 53 13.62 -1.23 3.16
C THR A 53 12.51 -2.27 3.01
N GLU A 54 12.87 -3.48 2.60
CA GLU A 54 11.91 -4.60 2.50
C GLU A 54 11.14 -4.79 3.81
N ASP A 55 11.80 -4.76 4.96
CA ASP A 55 11.18 -4.87 6.28
C ASP A 55 10.09 -3.83 6.53
N ARG A 56 10.32 -2.60 6.09
CA ARG A 56 9.32 -1.54 6.20
C ARG A 56 8.11 -1.78 5.31
N ILE A 57 8.31 -2.45 4.18
CA ILE A 57 7.23 -2.74 3.22
C ILE A 57 6.40 -3.92 3.69
N ILE A 58 7.03 -5.07 3.95
CA ILE A 58 6.33 -6.31 4.30
C ILE A 58 5.96 -6.38 5.78
N GLY A 59 6.76 -5.75 6.64
CA GLY A 59 6.72 -5.83 8.10
C GLY A 59 7.93 -6.55 8.66
N SER A 60 8.17 -6.35 9.94
CA SER A 60 9.31 -6.93 10.65
C SER A 60 8.90 -7.59 11.96
N LEU A 61 9.80 -8.33 12.58
CA LEU A 61 9.57 -8.82 13.94
C LEU A 61 9.94 -7.74 14.95
N ASP A 62 9.07 -7.52 15.94
CA ASP A 62 9.38 -6.66 17.09
C ASP A 62 10.44 -7.33 17.98
N ILE A 63 11.72 -7.04 17.66
CA ILE A 63 12.88 -7.57 18.40
C ILE A 63 12.85 -7.10 19.86
N GLN A 64 12.40 -5.90 20.13
CA GLN A 64 12.36 -5.36 21.49
C GLN A 64 11.36 -6.12 22.36
N LYS A 65 10.21 -6.45 21.82
CA LYS A 65 9.19 -7.24 22.49
C LYS A 65 9.64 -8.71 22.67
N ALA A 66 10.25 -9.27 21.65
CA ALA A 66 10.82 -10.61 21.71
C ALA A 66 11.88 -10.74 22.82
N LEU A 67 12.74 -9.75 22.99
CA LEU A 67 13.76 -9.73 24.03
C LEU A 67 13.22 -9.48 25.44
N ARG A 68 12.15 -8.67 25.58
CA ARG A 68 11.59 -8.30 26.89
C ARG A 68 10.62 -9.34 27.44
N VAL A 69 9.79 -9.92 26.60
CA VAL A 69 8.65 -10.75 27.01
C VAL A 69 8.77 -12.18 26.47
N GLY A 70 9.71 -12.44 25.55
CA GLY A 70 9.86 -13.73 24.88
C GLY A 70 8.79 -14.00 23.82
N GLU A 71 7.93 -13.03 23.54
CA GLU A 71 6.89 -13.14 22.53
C GLU A 71 7.33 -12.51 21.20
N LYS A 72 7.31 -13.30 20.14
CA LYS A 72 7.56 -12.82 18.80
C LYS A 72 6.27 -12.21 18.22
N GLU A 73 6.27 -10.89 18.05
CA GLU A 73 5.15 -10.15 17.46
C GLU A 73 5.57 -9.53 16.13
N LEU A 74 4.64 -9.48 15.19
CA LEU A 74 4.83 -8.83 13.90
C LEU A 74 4.56 -7.33 14.04
N GLU A 75 5.52 -6.50 13.65
CA GLU A 75 5.31 -5.09 13.36
C GLU A 75 4.79 -4.95 11.92
N PRO A 76 3.52 -4.51 11.71
CA PRO A 76 2.91 -4.44 10.39
C PRO A 76 3.61 -3.42 9.49
N GLY A 77 3.93 -3.83 8.24
CA GLY A 77 4.52 -2.97 7.24
C GLY A 77 3.52 -2.11 6.47
N LEU A 78 4.03 -1.44 5.41
CA LEU A 78 3.22 -0.57 4.55
C LEU A 78 2.14 -1.36 3.81
N LEU A 79 2.42 -2.61 3.41
CA LEU A 79 1.43 -3.48 2.74
C LEU A 79 0.22 -3.79 3.63
N ALA A 80 0.45 -4.02 4.91
CA ALA A 80 -0.62 -4.20 5.89
C ALA A 80 -1.49 -2.94 6.00
N SER A 81 -0.84 -1.79 6.07
CA SER A 81 -1.51 -0.48 6.15
C SER A 81 -2.30 -0.14 4.89
N ALA A 82 -1.80 -0.53 3.70
CA ALA A 82 -2.42 -0.30 2.42
C ALA A 82 -3.60 -1.25 2.13
N ASN A 83 -3.75 -2.34 2.91
CA ASN A 83 -4.81 -3.31 2.67
C ASN A 83 -6.20 -2.65 2.58
N ARG A 84 -6.92 -2.96 1.50
CA ARG A 84 -8.22 -2.41 1.12
C ARG A 84 -8.20 -0.89 0.83
N GLY A 85 -7.06 -0.39 0.40
CA GLY A 85 -6.83 1.00 0.03
C GLY A 85 -5.93 1.14 -1.17
N PHE A 86 -5.10 2.17 -1.15
CA PHE A 86 -4.17 2.50 -2.22
C PHE A 86 -2.73 2.45 -1.72
N LEU A 87 -1.87 1.87 -2.54
CA LEU A 87 -0.42 1.99 -2.41
C LEU A 87 0.06 2.90 -3.54
N TYR A 88 0.60 4.06 -3.19
CA TYR A 88 1.14 5.01 -4.14
C TYR A 88 2.66 4.95 -4.15
N VAL A 89 3.23 4.81 -5.33
CA VAL A 89 4.67 4.79 -5.58
C VAL A 89 5.01 5.92 -6.51
N ASP A 90 5.74 6.91 -6.00
CA ASP A 90 6.29 7.97 -6.83
C ASP A 90 7.56 7.49 -7.50
N GLU A 91 7.73 7.82 -8.79
CA GLU A 91 8.90 7.40 -9.58
C GLU A 91 9.11 5.87 -9.55
N VAL A 92 8.05 5.12 -9.83
CA VAL A 92 8.04 3.65 -9.75
C VAL A 92 9.10 2.98 -10.63
N ASN A 93 9.58 3.68 -11.69
CA ASN A 93 10.68 3.27 -12.56
C ASN A 93 12.04 3.22 -11.83
N LEU A 94 12.19 3.94 -10.71
CA LEU A 94 13.42 3.96 -9.91
C LEU A 94 13.41 2.95 -8.76
N LEU A 95 12.35 2.18 -8.60
CA LEU A 95 12.25 1.18 -7.52
C LEU A 95 13.25 0.04 -7.76
N ASP A 96 13.87 -0.44 -6.69
CA ASP A 96 14.76 -1.60 -6.73
C ASP A 96 14.04 -2.86 -7.24
N ASP A 97 14.74 -3.69 -7.99
CA ASP A 97 14.21 -4.89 -8.66
C ASP A 97 13.47 -5.84 -7.73
N HIS A 98 14.09 -6.12 -6.60
CA HIS A 98 13.51 -7.04 -5.62
C HIS A 98 12.21 -6.50 -4.99
N LEU A 99 12.09 -5.17 -4.84
CA LEU A 99 10.86 -4.54 -4.35
C LEU A 99 9.76 -4.58 -5.39
N VAL A 100 10.11 -4.41 -6.66
CA VAL A 100 9.16 -4.56 -7.78
C VAL A 100 8.59 -5.97 -7.80
N ASP A 101 9.45 -7.00 -7.76
CA ASP A 101 9.02 -8.40 -7.76
C ASP A 101 8.12 -8.71 -6.56
N LEU A 102 8.48 -8.24 -5.38
CA LEU A 102 7.68 -8.38 -4.17
C LEU A 102 6.29 -7.72 -4.32
N LEU A 103 6.21 -6.51 -4.84
CA LEU A 103 4.94 -5.82 -5.06
C LEU A 103 4.07 -6.53 -6.09
N ILE A 104 4.67 -7.08 -7.15
CA ILE A 104 4.00 -7.88 -8.17
C ILE A 104 3.37 -9.11 -7.53
N ASP A 105 4.13 -9.87 -6.75
CA ASP A 105 3.68 -11.10 -6.11
C ASP A 105 2.54 -10.83 -5.12
N VAL A 106 2.69 -9.83 -4.26
CA VAL A 106 1.65 -9.47 -3.30
C VAL A 106 0.41 -8.93 -3.99
N SER A 107 0.55 -8.10 -5.04
CA SER A 107 -0.59 -7.57 -5.78
C SER A 107 -1.37 -8.66 -6.52
N ALA A 108 -0.69 -9.71 -6.96
CA ALA A 108 -1.30 -10.85 -7.65
C ALA A 108 -2.03 -11.80 -6.69
N SER A 109 -1.40 -12.10 -5.55
CA SER A 109 -1.95 -13.03 -4.54
C SER A 109 -2.99 -12.37 -3.64
N GLY A 110 -2.89 -11.05 -3.42
CA GLY A 110 -3.66 -10.31 -2.41
C GLY A 110 -3.25 -10.64 -0.99
N MET A 111 -2.11 -11.34 -0.81
CA MET A 111 -1.61 -11.82 0.46
C MET A 111 -0.13 -11.47 0.61
N ASN A 112 0.25 -11.02 1.80
CA ASN A 112 1.65 -10.87 2.17
C ASN A 112 2.05 -12.00 3.11
N ARG A 113 3.13 -12.72 2.77
CA ARG A 113 3.70 -13.80 3.57
C ARG A 113 5.08 -13.39 4.04
N ILE A 114 5.31 -13.47 5.34
CA ILE A 114 6.56 -13.14 5.99
C ILE A 114 7.11 -14.40 6.62
N GLU A 115 8.26 -14.86 6.12
CA GLU A 115 8.94 -16.06 6.64
C GLU A 115 10.30 -15.65 7.18
N ARG A 116 10.42 -15.52 8.50
CA ARG A 116 11.67 -15.11 9.17
C ARG A 116 11.86 -15.81 10.51
N GLU A 117 13.07 -16.21 10.79
CA GLU A 117 13.48 -16.80 12.07
C GLU A 117 12.56 -17.94 12.57
N GLY A 118 12.06 -18.76 11.64
CA GLY A 118 11.16 -19.88 11.95
C GLY A 118 9.71 -19.47 12.23
N LEU A 119 9.34 -18.20 11.99
CA LEU A 119 7.97 -17.74 11.95
C LEU A 119 7.49 -17.64 10.51
N SER A 120 6.26 -18.11 10.26
CA SER A 120 5.54 -17.87 9.01
C SER A 120 4.24 -17.16 9.37
N ILE A 121 4.09 -15.93 8.92
CA ILE A 121 2.92 -15.09 9.17
C ILE A 121 2.35 -14.65 7.83
N GLU A 122 1.05 -14.81 7.67
CA GLU A 122 0.31 -14.34 6.51
C GLU A 122 -0.73 -13.29 6.92
N HIS A 123 -0.89 -12.29 6.07
CA HIS A 123 -1.98 -11.34 6.23
C HIS A 123 -2.49 -10.84 4.87
N PRO A 124 -3.76 -10.41 4.80
CA PRO A 124 -4.29 -9.83 3.57
C PRO A 124 -3.59 -8.50 3.23
N ALA A 125 -3.27 -8.33 1.95
CA ALA A 125 -2.65 -7.14 1.39
C ALA A 125 -3.25 -6.85 0.01
N GLN A 126 -4.57 -6.64 -0.04
CA GLN A 126 -5.30 -6.28 -1.24
C GLN A 126 -5.34 -4.76 -1.37
N PHE A 127 -4.64 -4.22 -2.33
CA PHE A 127 -4.55 -2.77 -2.56
C PHE A 127 -4.62 -2.46 -4.06
N VAL A 128 -4.97 -1.22 -4.38
CA VAL A 128 -4.82 -0.66 -5.71
C VAL A 128 -3.45 -0.02 -5.79
N LEU A 129 -2.60 -0.49 -6.71
CA LEU A 129 -1.30 0.10 -6.97
C LEU A 129 -1.46 1.30 -7.89
N ILE A 130 -0.92 2.44 -7.47
CA ILE A 130 -0.83 3.66 -8.27
C ILE A 130 0.65 4.04 -8.36
N GLY A 131 1.17 4.15 -9.57
CA GLY A 131 2.53 4.59 -9.82
C GLY A 131 2.57 5.87 -10.65
N SER A 132 3.46 6.79 -10.33
CA SER A 132 3.95 7.80 -11.25
C SER A 132 5.31 7.36 -11.79
N GLY A 133 5.69 7.86 -12.95
CA GLY A 133 7.00 7.59 -13.52
C GLY A 133 7.37 8.65 -14.55
N ASN A 134 8.65 8.93 -14.68
CA ASN A 134 9.20 9.79 -15.71
C ASN A 134 10.00 8.93 -16.70
N PRO A 135 9.57 8.78 -17.97
CA PRO A 135 10.28 7.98 -18.96
C PRO A 135 11.73 8.45 -19.20
N GLU A 136 12.06 9.72 -18.91
CA GLU A 136 13.42 10.24 -19.04
C GLU A 136 14.39 9.67 -17.99
N GLU A 137 13.88 9.20 -16.86
CA GLU A 137 14.67 8.66 -15.75
C GLU A 137 14.82 7.12 -15.81
N GLY A 138 14.15 6.50 -16.76
CA GLY A 138 14.19 5.05 -17.00
C GLY A 138 12.85 4.48 -17.45
N GLU A 139 12.90 3.42 -18.21
CA GLU A 139 11.71 2.72 -18.67
C GLU A 139 11.13 1.86 -17.55
N LEU A 140 9.80 1.82 -17.49
CA LEU A 140 9.09 0.85 -16.64
C LEU A 140 9.37 -0.58 -17.11
N ARG A 141 9.66 -1.46 -16.18
CA ARG A 141 9.84 -2.87 -16.50
C ARG A 141 8.57 -3.46 -17.07
N PRO A 142 8.67 -4.29 -18.11
CA PRO A 142 7.52 -4.94 -18.73
C PRO A 142 6.65 -5.70 -17.71
N GLN A 143 7.28 -6.40 -16.75
CA GLN A 143 6.56 -7.18 -15.73
C GLN A 143 5.71 -6.30 -14.81
N LEU A 144 6.20 -5.09 -14.49
CA LEU A 144 5.45 -4.13 -13.68
C LEU A 144 4.36 -3.45 -14.51
N LEU A 145 4.68 -3.09 -15.77
CA LEU A 145 3.73 -2.48 -16.69
C LEU A 145 2.50 -3.37 -16.91
N ASP A 146 2.69 -4.67 -17.04
CA ASP A 146 1.61 -5.66 -17.21
C ASP A 146 0.66 -5.74 -16.00
N ARG A 147 1.06 -5.21 -14.85
CA ARG A 147 0.22 -5.16 -13.63
C ARG A 147 -0.63 -3.91 -13.52
N PHE A 148 -0.29 -2.87 -14.28
CA PHE A 148 -1.11 -1.67 -14.36
C PHE A 148 -2.22 -1.87 -15.39
N ALA A 149 -3.48 -1.86 -14.94
CA ALA A 149 -4.65 -1.97 -15.82
C ALA A 149 -4.85 -0.71 -16.68
N PHE A 150 -4.31 0.42 -16.24
CA PHE A 150 -4.45 1.72 -16.90
C PHE A 150 -3.11 2.45 -16.90
N SER A 151 -2.83 3.13 -18.01
CA SER A 151 -1.71 4.06 -18.16
C SER A 151 -2.24 5.35 -18.76
N VAL A 152 -1.73 6.47 -18.26
CA VAL A 152 -2.08 7.82 -18.76
C VAL A 152 -0.81 8.63 -18.93
N ASP A 153 -0.58 9.08 -20.14
CA ASP A 153 0.52 10.00 -20.43
C ASP A 153 0.11 11.44 -20.08
N VAL A 154 0.85 12.03 -19.15
CA VAL A 154 0.63 13.42 -18.73
C VAL A 154 1.62 14.31 -19.47
N THR A 155 1.11 15.11 -20.41
CA THR A 155 1.91 16.04 -21.19
C THR A 155 1.65 17.48 -20.77
N THR A 156 2.66 18.34 -20.92
CA THR A 156 2.50 19.78 -20.68
C THR A 156 1.63 20.40 -21.77
N PRO A 157 0.57 21.16 -21.43
CA PRO A 157 -0.24 21.87 -22.43
C PRO A 157 0.63 22.79 -23.27
N VAL A 158 0.56 22.67 -24.60
CA VAL A 158 1.30 23.53 -25.55
C VAL A 158 0.61 24.88 -25.69
N ASN A 159 -0.71 24.92 -25.59
CA ASN A 159 -1.51 26.13 -25.74
C ASN A 159 -1.34 27.07 -24.54
N LEU A 160 -1.02 28.35 -24.82
CA LEU A 160 -0.83 29.36 -23.78
C LEU A 160 -2.09 29.60 -22.92
N GLU A 161 -3.26 29.60 -23.55
CA GLU A 161 -4.53 29.81 -22.85
C GLU A 161 -4.81 28.66 -21.84
N GLU A 162 -4.53 27.42 -22.22
CA GLU A 162 -4.64 26.27 -21.32
C GLU A 162 -3.66 26.37 -20.14
N ARG A 163 -2.43 26.80 -20.40
CA ARG A 163 -1.43 27.02 -19.35
C ARG A 163 -1.87 28.08 -18.35
N VAL A 164 -2.41 29.20 -18.84
CA VAL A 164 -2.98 30.26 -17.99
C VAL A 164 -4.16 29.73 -17.17
N LYS A 165 -5.02 28.91 -17.78
CA LYS A 165 -6.15 28.29 -17.09
C LYS A 165 -5.70 27.35 -15.97
N VAL A 166 -4.67 26.55 -16.18
CA VAL A 166 -4.09 25.68 -15.12
C VAL A 166 -3.62 26.50 -13.92
N VAL A 167 -2.91 27.62 -14.15
CA VAL A 167 -2.44 28.50 -13.07
C VAL A 167 -3.63 29.10 -12.30
N LYS A 168 -4.64 29.60 -13.00
CA LYS A 168 -5.84 30.17 -12.35
C LYS A 168 -6.60 29.15 -11.52
N LEU A 169 -6.84 27.95 -12.07
CA LEU A 169 -7.51 26.87 -11.34
C LEU A 169 -6.73 26.42 -10.12
N ARG A 170 -5.40 26.46 -10.19
CA ARG A 170 -4.56 26.15 -9.02
C ARG A 170 -4.69 27.19 -7.94
N GLN A 171 -4.70 28.49 -8.27
CA GLN A 171 -4.92 29.56 -7.30
C GLN A 171 -6.30 29.44 -6.63
N GLU A 172 -7.36 29.22 -7.41
CA GLU A 172 -8.73 29.02 -6.88
C GLU A 172 -8.85 27.80 -5.95
N PHE A 173 -7.99 26.80 -6.15
CA PHE A 173 -7.98 25.60 -5.28
C PHE A 173 -7.24 25.82 -3.96
N ASP A 174 -6.24 26.70 -3.94
CA ASP A 174 -5.41 27.00 -2.76
C ASP A 174 -6.03 28.06 -1.84
N ASP A 175 -6.99 28.86 -2.33
CA ASP A 175 -7.80 29.83 -1.57
C ASP A 175 -8.99 29.13 -0.87
#